data_2dadc3985e39986bf2ebb830e66a3a61
#
_entry.id   2dadc3985e39986bf2ebb830e66a3a61
#
_cell.length_a   1.000
_cell.length_b   1.000
_cell.length_c   1.000
_cell.angle_alpha   90.00
_cell.angle_beta   90.00
_cell.angle_gamma   90.00
#
_symmetry.space_group_name_H-M   'P 1'
#
loop_
_entity.id
_entity.type
_entity.pdbx_description
1 polymer ?
#
loop_
_entity_poly.entity_id
_entity_poly.type
_entity_poly.pdbx_seq_one_letter_code
_entity_poly.pdbx_strand_id
1 'polypeptide(L)'
;MITISLCMIVKNEEPVLARCLDSVASMMDEIIIVDTGSTDHTKEIAAQYTNRIYDFTWCDDFSAARNYAFSLATMDYIYCPDADEYLDLENQRRFLRLKGALLPEIEIVQMNYITPPDFNTVQN
;
A
#
# COMPACT_ATOMS: atom_id res chain seq x y z
N MET A 1 11.84 -15.65 3.13
CA MET A 1 11.29 -14.53 2.35
C MET A 1 10.72 -13.51 3.31
N ILE A 2 10.93 -12.24 3.04
CA ILE A 2 10.39 -11.17 3.87
C ILE A 2 8.87 -11.12 3.79
N THR A 3 8.27 -10.44 4.76
CA THR A 3 6.84 -10.16 4.75
C THR A 3 6.60 -8.68 4.55
N ILE A 4 5.49 -8.33 3.93
CA ILE A 4 5.19 -6.96 3.55
C ILE A 4 3.79 -6.57 4.00
N SER A 5 3.71 -5.41 4.70
CA SER A 5 2.44 -4.75 5.00
C SER A 5 2.16 -3.71 3.93
N LEU A 6 1.02 -3.81 3.29
CA LEU A 6 0.54 -2.71 2.45
C LEU A 6 -0.18 -1.73 3.36
N CYS A 7 0.21 -0.47 3.33
CA CYS A 7 -0.45 0.59 4.08
C CYS A 7 -0.90 1.65 3.08
N MET A 8 -2.20 1.86 2.97
CA MET A 8 -2.72 2.80 2.00
C MET A 8 -3.67 3.78 2.67
N ILE A 9 -3.51 5.06 2.36
CA ILE A 9 -4.39 6.11 2.82
C ILE A 9 -5.31 6.46 1.66
N VAL A 10 -6.62 6.40 1.90
CA VAL A 10 -7.60 6.57 0.84
C VAL A 10 -8.65 7.59 1.21
N LYS A 11 -9.17 8.27 0.19
CA LYS A 11 -10.35 9.13 0.31
C LYS A 11 -10.97 9.23 -1.07
N ASN A 12 -12.19 8.69 -1.21
CA ASN A 12 -12.95 8.76 -2.47
C ASN A 12 -12.15 8.22 -3.65
N GLU A 13 -11.63 6.99 -3.51
CA GLU A 13 -10.83 6.34 -4.53
C GLU A 13 -11.61 5.22 -5.22
N GLU A 14 -12.92 5.27 -5.18
CA GLU A 14 -13.77 4.20 -5.73
C GLU A 14 -13.40 3.80 -7.17
N PRO A 15 -13.10 4.75 -8.09
CA PRO A 15 -12.82 4.37 -9.47
C PRO A 15 -11.54 3.57 -9.69
N VAL A 16 -10.57 3.63 -8.77
CA VAL A 16 -9.24 3.09 -9.02
C VAL A 16 -8.75 2.09 -7.96
N LEU A 17 -9.41 2.05 -6.80
CA LEU A 17 -8.88 1.28 -5.68
C LEU A 17 -8.78 -0.21 -6.00
N ALA A 18 -9.82 -0.79 -6.61
CA ALA A 18 -9.82 -2.22 -6.92
C ALA A 18 -8.68 -2.57 -7.88
N ARG A 19 -8.39 -1.71 -8.86
CA ARG A 19 -7.32 -1.95 -9.81
C ARG A 19 -5.97 -2.00 -9.10
N CYS A 20 -5.75 -1.07 -8.18
CA CYS A 20 -4.51 -1.06 -7.40
C CYS A 20 -4.39 -2.33 -6.58
N LEU A 21 -5.41 -2.65 -5.79
CA LEU A 21 -5.36 -3.79 -4.89
C LEU A 21 -5.26 -5.12 -5.63
N ASP A 22 -5.98 -5.26 -6.75
CA ASP A 22 -5.89 -6.48 -7.56
C ASP A 22 -4.47 -6.72 -8.04
N SER A 23 -3.73 -5.66 -8.32
CA SER A 23 -2.38 -5.80 -8.86
C SER A 23 -1.34 -6.21 -7.83
N VAL A 24 -1.61 -6.02 -6.54
CA VAL A 24 -0.59 -6.25 -5.51
C VAL A 24 -1.03 -7.17 -4.38
N ALA A 25 -2.34 -7.41 -4.20
CA ALA A 25 -2.83 -8.10 -3.01
C ALA A 25 -2.20 -9.46 -2.79
N SER A 26 -1.96 -10.21 -3.86
CA SER A 26 -1.41 -11.57 -3.75
C SER A 26 0.03 -11.58 -3.22
N MET A 27 0.71 -10.44 -3.27
CA MET A 27 2.10 -10.34 -2.82
C MET A 27 2.22 -9.76 -1.42
N MET A 28 1.09 -9.35 -0.84
CA MET A 28 1.07 -8.72 0.47
C MET A 28 0.75 -9.73 1.55
N ASP A 29 1.39 -9.59 2.70
CA ASP A 29 1.14 -10.43 3.86
C ASP A 29 0.14 -9.78 4.80
N GLU A 30 -0.06 -8.47 4.67
CA GLU A 30 -1.00 -7.71 5.48
C GLU A 30 -1.44 -6.51 4.66
N ILE A 31 -2.74 -6.20 4.70
CA ILE A 31 -3.28 -5.03 4.00
C ILE A 31 -3.99 -4.16 5.02
N ILE A 32 -3.52 -2.93 5.16
CA ILE A 32 -4.06 -1.95 6.10
C ILE A 32 -4.53 -0.75 5.28
N ILE A 33 -5.81 -0.43 5.41
CA ILE A 33 -6.42 0.70 4.72
C ILE A 33 -6.83 1.74 5.75
N VAL A 34 -6.37 2.97 5.57
CA VAL A 34 -6.74 4.08 6.44
C VAL A 34 -7.58 5.04 5.61
N ASP A 35 -8.84 5.18 6.00
CA ASP A 35 -9.81 6.03 5.29
C ASP A 35 -9.91 7.37 5.99
N THR A 36 -9.73 8.45 5.23
CA THR A 36 -9.71 9.81 5.78
C THR A 36 -11.00 10.56 5.51
N GLY A 37 -12.09 9.84 5.26
CA GLY A 37 -13.39 10.48 5.13
C GLY A 37 -14.08 10.27 3.80
N SER A 38 -14.00 9.07 3.24
CA SER A 38 -14.66 8.76 1.96
C SER A 38 -16.17 8.86 2.11
N THR A 39 -16.81 9.42 1.09
CA THR A 39 -18.26 9.52 1.01
C THR A 39 -18.82 8.62 -0.11
N ASP A 40 -17.97 7.92 -0.84
CA ASP A 40 -18.36 6.99 -1.87
C ASP A 40 -18.22 5.54 -1.35
N HIS A 41 -18.06 4.57 -2.25
CA HIS A 41 -17.99 3.16 -1.88
C HIS A 41 -16.55 2.67 -1.65
N THR A 42 -15.61 3.57 -1.41
CA THR A 42 -14.20 3.21 -1.20
C THR A 42 -14.03 2.17 -0.10
N LYS A 43 -14.69 2.37 1.05
CA LYS A 43 -14.53 1.43 2.17
C LYS A 43 -15.11 0.05 1.85
N GLU A 44 -16.23 0.02 1.11
CA GLU A 44 -16.83 -1.25 0.72
C GLU A 44 -15.92 -2.02 -0.23
N ILE A 45 -15.24 -1.30 -1.14
CA ILE A 45 -14.29 -1.94 -2.04
C ILE A 45 -13.10 -2.49 -1.24
N ALA A 46 -12.56 -1.70 -0.33
CA ALA A 46 -11.45 -2.14 0.50
C ALA A 46 -11.80 -3.38 1.31
N ALA A 47 -13.05 -3.47 1.76
CA ALA A 47 -13.49 -4.61 2.58
C ALA A 47 -13.46 -5.94 1.83
N GLN A 48 -13.37 -5.91 0.50
CA GLN A 48 -13.22 -7.13 -0.29
C GLN A 48 -11.83 -7.71 -0.22
N TYR A 49 -10.85 -6.94 0.28
CA TYR A 49 -9.44 -7.34 0.30
C TYR A 49 -8.91 -7.52 1.72
N THR A 50 -9.50 -6.84 2.70
CA THR A 50 -9.01 -6.88 4.07
C THR A 50 -10.12 -6.48 5.03
N ASN A 51 -10.02 -6.94 6.27
CA ASN A 51 -10.88 -6.44 7.33
C ASN A 51 -10.17 -5.40 8.21
N ARG A 52 -8.94 -5.04 7.88
CA ARG A 52 -8.18 -4.04 8.63
C ARG A 52 -8.34 -2.68 7.99
N ILE A 53 -9.52 -2.09 8.17
CA ILE A 53 -9.86 -0.78 7.64
C ILE A 53 -10.11 0.14 8.83
N TYR A 54 -9.39 1.27 8.86
CA TYR A 54 -9.41 2.20 9.97
C TYR A 54 -9.82 3.58 9.48
N ASP A 55 -10.57 4.30 10.30
CA ASP A 55 -10.92 5.69 10.01
C ASP A 55 -9.92 6.61 10.69
N PHE A 56 -9.49 7.63 9.98
CA PHE A 56 -8.60 8.65 10.52
C PHE A 56 -9.12 10.01 10.11
N THR A 57 -9.46 10.84 11.11
CA THR A 57 -10.01 12.17 10.83
C THR A 57 -8.94 13.02 10.16
N TRP A 58 -9.25 13.53 8.98
CA TRP A 58 -8.31 14.35 8.23
C TRP A 58 -8.03 15.64 9.02
N CYS A 59 -6.74 15.94 9.18
CA CYS A 59 -6.29 17.11 9.95
C CYS A 59 -5.34 17.97 9.14
N ASP A 60 -5.45 17.92 7.82
CA ASP A 60 -4.59 18.66 6.88
C ASP A 60 -3.12 18.32 7.01
N ASP A 61 -2.83 17.11 7.46
CA ASP A 61 -1.45 16.64 7.62
C ASP A 61 -1.37 15.20 7.12
N PHE A 62 -0.88 15.06 5.89
CA PHE A 62 -0.76 13.74 5.28
C PHE A 62 0.23 12.86 6.06
N SER A 63 1.28 13.48 6.64
CA SER A 63 2.25 12.72 7.42
C SER A 63 1.62 12.10 8.65
N ALA A 64 0.67 12.79 9.29
CA ALA A 64 -0.01 12.22 10.45
C ALA A 64 -0.80 10.96 10.06
N ALA A 65 -1.52 11.01 8.94
CA ALA A 65 -2.26 9.85 8.46
C ALA A 65 -1.31 8.70 8.11
N ARG A 66 -0.20 9.02 7.46
CA ARG A 66 0.79 8.00 7.09
C ARG A 66 1.41 7.36 8.33
N ASN A 67 1.80 8.19 9.31
CA ASN A 67 2.38 7.68 10.53
C ASN A 67 1.42 6.77 11.28
N TYR A 68 0.13 7.13 11.28
CA TYR A 68 -0.88 6.29 11.87
C TYR A 68 -0.95 4.93 11.16
N ALA A 69 -1.00 4.95 9.82
CA ALA A 69 -1.05 3.71 9.06
C ALA A 69 0.19 2.85 9.33
N PHE A 70 1.36 3.46 9.34
CA PHE A 70 2.61 2.72 9.58
C PHE A 70 2.65 2.12 10.98
N SER A 71 2.05 2.78 11.96
CA SER A 71 2.03 2.27 13.34
C SER A 71 1.22 0.99 13.46
N LEU A 72 0.35 0.71 12.51
CA LEU A 72 -0.48 -0.49 12.49
C LEU A 72 0.20 -1.66 11.79
N ALA A 73 1.27 -1.41 11.06
CA ALA A 73 1.96 -2.43 10.28
C ALA A 73 2.78 -3.35 11.19
N THR A 74 2.75 -4.67 10.89
CA THR A 74 3.44 -5.65 11.72
C THR A 74 4.43 -6.51 10.95
N MET A 75 4.57 -6.31 9.65
CA MET A 75 5.45 -7.13 8.82
C MET A 75 6.84 -6.52 8.68
N ASP A 76 7.73 -7.20 7.95
CA ASP A 76 9.13 -6.76 7.83
C ASP A 76 9.27 -5.43 7.10
N TYR A 77 8.45 -5.21 6.08
CA TYR A 77 8.53 -4.02 5.24
C TYR A 77 7.14 -3.42 5.04
N ILE A 78 7.13 -2.14 4.69
CA ILE A 78 5.90 -1.42 4.38
C ILE A 78 5.93 -1.00 2.92
N TYR A 79 4.84 -1.30 2.21
CA TYR A 79 4.60 -0.81 0.86
C TYR A 79 3.42 0.15 0.93
N CYS A 80 3.64 1.38 0.49
CA CYS A 80 2.63 2.44 0.61
C CYS A 80 2.36 3.08 -0.75
N PRO A 81 1.57 2.43 -1.60
CA PRO A 81 1.24 2.99 -2.92
C PRO A 81 0.10 3.99 -2.81
N ASP A 82 -0.02 4.86 -3.83
CA ASP A 82 -1.22 5.66 -4.01
C ASP A 82 -2.29 4.80 -4.67
N ALA A 83 -3.55 5.09 -4.38
CA ALA A 83 -4.65 4.25 -4.86
C ALA A 83 -4.78 4.23 -6.39
N ASP A 84 -4.30 5.27 -7.07
CA ASP A 84 -4.36 5.33 -8.53
C ASP A 84 -3.18 4.62 -9.20
N GLU A 85 -2.26 4.06 -8.42
CA GLU A 85 -1.15 3.28 -8.95
C GLU A 85 -1.56 1.81 -9.08
N TYR A 86 -0.94 1.12 -10.02
CA TYR A 86 -1.11 -0.33 -10.12
C TYR A 86 0.14 -0.91 -10.78
N LEU A 87 0.39 -2.20 -10.52
CA LEU A 87 1.52 -2.89 -11.11
C LEU A 87 1.05 -3.73 -12.28
N ASP A 88 1.66 -3.54 -13.45
CA ASP A 88 1.42 -4.44 -14.56
C ASP A 88 2.16 -5.76 -14.31
N LEU A 89 2.02 -6.71 -15.23
CA LEU A 89 2.56 -8.04 -15.01
C LEU A 89 4.08 -8.03 -14.86
N GLU A 90 4.76 -7.24 -15.65
CA GLU A 90 6.22 -7.17 -15.57
C GLU A 90 6.67 -6.59 -14.23
N ASN A 91 6.00 -5.54 -13.75
CA ASN A 91 6.36 -4.92 -12.49
C ASN A 91 5.97 -5.80 -11.30
N GLN A 92 4.92 -6.60 -11.43
CA GLN A 92 4.61 -7.60 -10.42
C GLN A 92 5.74 -8.61 -10.29
N ARG A 93 6.31 -9.05 -11.41
CA ARG A 93 7.46 -9.98 -11.38
C ARG A 93 8.67 -9.33 -10.73
N ARG A 94 8.93 -8.05 -11.04
CA ARG A 94 10.02 -7.32 -10.42
C ARG A 94 9.82 -7.21 -8.91
N PHE A 95 8.60 -6.93 -8.50
CA PHE A 95 8.28 -6.82 -7.08
C PHE A 95 8.53 -8.14 -6.37
N LEU A 96 8.12 -9.26 -6.97
CA LEU A 96 8.34 -10.57 -6.36
C LEU A 96 9.82 -10.89 -6.26
N ARG A 97 10.61 -10.52 -7.26
CA ARG A 97 12.06 -10.74 -7.18
C ARG A 97 12.68 -9.92 -6.05
N LEU A 98 12.22 -8.68 -5.90
CA LEU A 98 12.71 -7.83 -4.83
C LEU A 98 12.33 -8.40 -3.46
N LYS A 99 11.10 -8.88 -3.33
CA LYS A 99 10.63 -9.48 -2.09
C LYS A 99 11.49 -10.67 -1.70
N GLY A 100 11.91 -11.47 -2.68
CA GLY A 100 12.78 -12.62 -2.43
C GLY A 100 14.21 -12.26 -2.13
N ALA A 101 14.65 -11.04 -2.49
CA ALA A 101 16.05 -10.63 -2.34
C ALA A 101 16.31 -9.85 -1.04
N LEU A 102 15.28 -9.25 -0.45
CA LEU A 102 15.45 -8.45 0.76
C LEU A 102 15.59 -9.34 1.98
N LEU A 103 16.31 -8.84 2.98
CA LEU A 103 16.56 -9.58 4.21
C LEU A 103 15.71 -9.00 5.34
N PRO A 104 15.17 -9.88 6.22
CA PRO A 104 14.31 -9.39 7.31
C PRO A 104 15.01 -8.45 8.29
N GLU A 105 16.32 -8.57 8.44
CA GLU A 105 17.08 -7.76 9.39
C GLU A 105 17.41 -6.36 8.88
N ILE A 106 17.10 -6.07 7.61
CA ILE A 106 17.25 -4.72 7.09
C ILE A 106 16.11 -3.87 7.64
N GLU A 107 16.43 -2.69 8.11
CA GLU A 107 15.43 -1.80 8.70
C GLU A 107 14.39 -1.41 7.66
N ILE A 108 13.24 -0.93 8.17
CA ILE A 108 12.10 -0.61 7.32
C ILE A 108 12.49 0.31 6.19
N VAL A 109 12.12 -0.10 4.99
CA VAL A 109 12.29 0.68 3.78
C VAL A 109 10.90 1.06 3.30
N GLN A 110 10.74 2.32 2.90
CA GLN A 110 9.48 2.73 2.30
C GLN A 110 9.40 2.14 0.91
N MET A 111 8.58 1.13 0.74
CA MET A 111 8.54 0.37 -0.48
C MET A 111 8.11 1.19 -1.68
N ASN A 112 7.40 2.30 -1.45
CA ASN A 112 6.97 3.15 -2.57
C ASN A 112 8.15 3.79 -3.31
N TYR A 113 9.36 3.76 -2.72
CA TYR A 113 10.54 4.24 -3.43
C TYR A 113 11.11 3.21 -4.39
N ILE A 114 10.64 1.99 -4.33
CA ILE A 114 11.12 0.93 -5.20
C ILE A 114 10.02 0.40 -6.11
N THR A 115 8.87 1.07 -6.11
CA THR A 115 7.80 0.71 -7.03
C THR A 115 8.01 1.38 -8.36
N PRO A 116 7.33 0.91 -9.37
CA PRO A 116 7.39 1.58 -10.66
C PRO A 116 6.90 3.01 -10.54
N PRO A 117 7.23 3.81 -11.34
CA PRO A 117 7.99 3.64 -12.51
C PRO A 117 9.43 3.69 -12.22
N ASP A 118 9.64 3.71 -11.25
CA ASP A 118 10.68 3.59 -10.98
C ASP A 118 10.95 2.56 -10.77
N PHE A 119 10.01 2.04 -10.21
CA PHE A 119 10.86 1.19 -10.36
C PHE A 119 11.32 2.07 -11.37
N ASN A 120 10.77 2.80 -11.46
CA ASN A 120 10.76 3.60 -12.08
C ASN A 120 10.73 4.77 -11.94
N THR A 121 10.63 5.08 -11.84
CA THR A 121 10.41 6.15 -11.85
C THR A 121 10.53 7.13 -11.35
N VAL A 122 10.69 7.10 -11.20
CA VAL A 122 10.44 7.93 -10.92
C VAL A 122 10.72 8.82 -10.55
N GLN A 123 10.75 8.81 -10.52
CA GLN A 123 10.86 9.53 -10.40
C GLN A 123 11.19 10.33 -10.20
N ASN A 124 11.14 10.02 -10.44
CA ASN A 124 11.40 10.58 -10.54
C ASN A 124 11.63 11.09 -10.53
#